data_ee073a2132e27da48f59001f7acc2a1d
#
_entry.id   ee073a2132e27da48f59001f7acc2a1d
#
_cell.length_a   1.000
_cell.length_b   1.000
_cell.length_c   1.000
_cell.angle_alpha   90.00
_cell.angle_beta   90.00
_cell.angle_gamma   90.00
#
_symmetry.space_group_name_H-M   'P 1'
#
loop_
_entity.id
_entity.type
_entity.pdbx_description
1 polymer ?
#
loop_
_entity_poly.entity_id
_entity_poly.type
_entity_poly.pdbx_seq_one_letter_code
_entity_poly.pdbx_strand_id
1 'polypeptide(L)'
;LFVTPMIVILGLFLILPIVMALWVSVSNWSGRGSPFGGSTQFVGIANYSDLLTKPGLARQDFMTSLRNTFFYVIGVVPLQTALALMLAVLVNQKFLRGRTFFRTAFYFPSVVSSVAITLVFLFLFAGSGAVNGALAWVGINGPNWFADPRGLIHLAGDWIGVWNINDPPSVLTGTRLVNLSLWEWIKGPSVAMSAIMLQVIWTTAGTFMLMFLAALQDLPVEVEEAARVDGANARQRFWNVTIPHLRPWPRRPLHRHLGRDVGARNRLVVAEVLGAEVLRDL
;
A
#
# COMPACT_ATOMS: atom_id res chain seq x y z
N LEU A 1 9.30 -7.47 34.62
CA LEU A 1 8.66 -8.80 34.75
C LEU A 1 7.47 -8.98 33.77
N PHE A 2 6.53 -8.02 33.62
CA PHE A 2 5.37 -8.16 32.71
C PHE A 2 5.71 -8.18 31.21
N VAL A 3 6.80 -7.57 30.80
CA VAL A 3 7.24 -7.49 29.39
C VAL A 3 8.14 -8.68 28.99
N THR A 4 8.67 -9.42 29.99
CA THR A 4 9.62 -10.51 29.74
C THR A 4 9.07 -11.62 28.82
N PRO A 5 7.83 -12.13 28.98
CA PRO A 5 7.30 -13.14 28.06
C PRO A 5 7.22 -12.65 26.62
N MET A 6 6.84 -11.40 26.41
CA MET A 6 6.78 -10.79 25.07
C MET A 6 8.17 -10.67 24.46
N ILE A 7 9.17 -10.21 25.24
CA ILE A 7 10.56 -10.10 24.76
C ILE A 7 11.13 -11.48 24.40
N VAL A 8 10.86 -12.51 25.20
CA VAL A 8 11.31 -13.88 24.91
C VAL A 8 10.69 -14.41 23.62
N ILE A 9 9.39 -14.25 23.43
CA ILE A 9 8.69 -14.69 22.22
C ILE A 9 9.22 -13.94 21.00
N LEU A 10 9.32 -12.61 21.06
CA LEU A 10 9.88 -11.81 19.96
C LEU A 10 11.34 -12.14 19.70
N GLY A 11 12.13 -12.36 20.75
CA GLY A 11 13.54 -12.76 20.63
C GLY A 11 13.70 -14.08 19.89
N LEU A 12 12.95 -15.11 20.28
CA LEU A 12 13.04 -16.45 19.71
C LEU A 12 12.41 -16.55 18.31
N PHE A 13 11.26 -15.94 18.09
CA PHE A 13 10.50 -16.16 16.85
C PHE A 13 10.66 -15.04 15.81
N LEU A 14 11.19 -13.89 16.19
CA LEU A 14 11.43 -12.79 15.26
C LEU A 14 12.93 -12.45 15.15
N ILE A 15 13.59 -12.12 16.26
CA ILE A 15 14.97 -11.62 16.22
C ILE A 15 15.95 -12.75 15.83
N LEU A 16 15.84 -13.92 16.45
CA LEU A 16 16.73 -15.03 16.16
C LEU A 16 16.67 -15.48 14.68
N PRO A 17 15.50 -15.69 14.05
CA PRO A 17 15.42 -15.99 12.61
C PRO A 17 16.00 -14.89 11.72
N ILE A 18 15.84 -13.62 12.08
CA ILE A 18 16.43 -12.49 11.33
C ILE A 18 17.96 -12.57 11.38
N VAL A 19 18.53 -12.77 12.57
CA VAL A 19 19.99 -12.90 12.74
C VAL A 19 20.53 -14.13 11.99
N MET A 20 19.81 -15.26 12.06
CA MET A 20 20.16 -16.45 11.29
C MET A 20 20.10 -16.21 9.78
N ALA A 21 19.08 -15.53 9.28
CA ALA A 21 18.95 -15.18 7.87
C ALA A 21 20.09 -14.27 7.41
N LEU A 22 20.49 -13.27 8.22
CA LEU A 22 21.65 -12.42 7.95
C LEU A 22 22.94 -13.22 7.88
N TRP A 23 23.15 -14.15 8.83
CA TRP A 23 24.34 -15.03 8.80
C TRP A 23 24.35 -15.91 7.53
N VAL A 24 23.23 -16.55 7.21
CA VAL A 24 23.11 -17.39 6.02
C VAL A 24 23.35 -16.60 4.74
N SER A 25 22.87 -15.36 4.67
CA SER A 25 23.02 -14.51 3.47
C SER A 25 24.47 -14.21 3.11
N VAL A 26 25.37 -14.18 4.12
CA VAL A 26 26.80 -13.92 3.94
C VAL A 26 27.67 -15.19 4.08
N SER A 27 27.06 -16.35 4.10
CA SER A 27 27.73 -17.66 4.21
C SER A 27 27.48 -18.54 2.98
N ASN A 28 28.30 -19.59 2.82
CA ASN A 28 28.14 -20.59 1.76
C ASN A 28 27.20 -21.75 2.14
N TRP A 29 26.26 -21.51 3.07
CA TRP A 29 25.36 -22.56 3.52
C TRP A 29 24.46 -23.07 2.40
N SER A 30 24.43 -24.38 2.18
CA SER A 30 23.69 -25.02 1.07
C SER A 30 22.23 -25.36 1.41
N GLY A 31 21.73 -25.00 2.57
CA GLY A 31 20.38 -25.39 3.03
C GLY A 31 20.33 -26.74 3.70
N ARG A 32 21.46 -27.45 3.84
CA ARG A 32 21.55 -28.79 4.48
C ARG A 32 22.36 -28.71 5.77
N GLY A 33 21.86 -29.36 6.81
CA GLY A 33 22.51 -29.36 8.12
C GLY A 33 22.40 -28.01 8.85
N SER A 34 23.22 -27.86 9.88
CA SER A 34 23.22 -26.59 10.68
C SER A 34 23.92 -25.47 9.93
N PRO A 35 23.32 -24.26 9.88
CA PRO A 35 23.99 -23.10 9.30
C PRO A 35 25.23 -22.62 10.09
N PHE A 36 25.42 -23.14 11.30
CA PHE A 36 26.57 -22.90 12.16
C PHE A 36 27.55 -24.08 12.20
N GLY A 37 27.34 -25.07 11.33
CA GLY A 37 28.22 -26.26 11.24
C GLY A 37 29.59 -25.92 10.65
N GLY A 38 30.59 -26.79 10.90
CA GLY A 38 31.96 -26.56 10.44
C GLY A 38 32.16 -26.53 8.91
N SER A 39 31.16 -26.97 8.13
CA SER A 39 31.16 -26.86 6.67
C SER A 39 30.67 -25.49 6.15
N THR A 40 30.09 -24.66 7.00
CA THR A 40 29.57 -23.35 6.63
C THR A 40 30.64 -22.28 6.87
N GLN A 41 31.06 -21.60 5.82
CA GLN A 41 32.09 -20.58 5.87
C GLN A 41 31.51 -19.21 5.53
N PHE A 42 32.08 -18.17 6.13
CA PHE A 42 31.75 -16.79 5.78
C PHE A 42 32.32 -16.44 4.41
N VAL A 43 31.46 -16.01 3.48
CA VAL A 43 31.84 -15.62 2.11
C VAL A 43 31.59 -14.13 1.83
N GLY A 44 31.16 -13.37 2.83
CA GLY A 44 30.89 -11.96 2.70
C GLY A 44 29.75 -11.69 1.69
N ILE A 45 29.99 -10.75 0.79
CA ILE A 45 29.00 -10.33 -0.22
C ILE A 45 29.01 -11.18 -1.50
N ALA A 46 29.75 -12.29 -1.54
CA ALA A 46 29.90 -13.12 -2.75
C ALA A 46 28.53 -13.61 -3.28
N ASN A 47 27.63 -14.05 -2.39
CA ASN A 47 26.28 -14.48 -2.77
C ASN A 47 25.50 -13.37 -3.50
N TYR A 48 25.59 -12.14 -3.03
CA TYR A 48 24.95 -10.98 -3.66
C TYR A 48 25.60 -10.60 -4.99
N SER A 49 26.94 -10.62 -5.04
CA SER A 49 27.69 -10.42 -6.28
C SER A 49 27.32 -11.45 -7.32
N ASP A 50 27.28 -12.74 -6.94
CA ASP A 50 26.95 -13.84 -7.84
C ASP A 50 25.51 -13.71 -8.37
N LEU A 51 24.57 -13.36 -7.51
CA LEU A 51 23.17 -13.15 -7.87
C LEU A 51 22.98 -12.01 -8.88
N LEU A 52 23.82 -10.95 -8.82
CA LEU A 52 23.73 -9.81 -9.70
C LEU A 52 24.55 -9.96 -10.99
N THR A 53 25.67 -10.67 -10.96
CA THR A 53 26.65 -10.69 -12.06
C THR A 53 26.72 -12.02 -12.79
N LYS A 54 26.61 -13.17 -12.09
CA LYS A 54 26.74 -14.48 -12.73
C LYS A 54 25.49 -14.83 -13.54
N PRO A 55 25.62 -15.15 -14.83
CA PRO A 55 24.51 -15.65 -15.63
C PRO A 55 24.04 -17.01 -15.09
N GLY A 56 22.73 -17.20 -14.95
CA GLY A 56 22.15 -18.45 -14.45
C GLY A 56 20.70 -18.29 -14.03
N LEU A 57 20.05 -19.40 -13.66
CA LEU A 57 18.66 -19.45 -13.25
C LEU A 57 18.41 -18.57 -12.02
N ALA A 58 19.30 -18.62 -11.01
CA ALA A 58 19.16 -17.83 -9.78
C ALA A 58 19.05 -16.32 -10.08
N ARG A 59 19.89 -15.80 -10.99
CA ARG A 59 19.79 -14.40 -11.43
C ARG A 59 18.51 -14.11 -12.17
N GLN A 60 18.10 -15.00 -13.09
CA GLN A 60 16.87 -14.84 -13.85
C GLN A 60 15.64 -14.83 -12.93
N ASP A 61 15.57 -15.74 -11.97
CA ASP A 61 14.49 -15.82 -10.98
C ASP A 61 14.47 -14.58 -10.08
N PHE A 62 15.64 -14.12 -9.64
CA PHE A 62 15.75 -12.90 -8.85
C PHE A 62 15.26 -11.66 -9.61
N MET A 63 15.68 -11.47 -10.86
CA MET A 63 15.24 -10.33 -11.67
C MET A 63 13.76 -10.41 -12.00
N THR A 64 13.23 -11.62 -12.24
CA THR A 64 11.80 -11.85 -12.43
C THR A 64 11.01 -11.51 -11.16
N SER A 65 11.50 -11.92 -10.00
CA SER A 65 10.88 -11.62 -8.70
C SER A 65 10.91 -10.11 -8.40
N LEU A 66 12.04 -9.45 -8.68
CA LEU A 66 12.18 -8.00 -8.51
C LEU A 66 11.19 -7.23 -9.40
N ARG A 67 11.09 -7.60 -10.67
CA ARG A 67 10.11 -7.04 -11.60
C ARG A 67 8.68 -7.27 -11.13
N ASN A 68 8.35 -8.48 -10.71
CA ASN A 68 7.01 -8.81 -10.23
C ASN A 68 6.67 -8.01 -8.96
N THR A 69 7.60 -7.88 -8.02
CA THR A 69 7.44 -7.04 -6.82
C THR A 69 7.19 -5.58 -7.19
N PHE A 70 7.95 -5.05 -8.16
CA PHE A 70 7.77 -3.69 -8.65
C PHE A 70 6.36 -3.46 -9.20
N PHE A 71 5.88 -4.33 -10.11
CA PHE A 71 4.51 -4.22 -10.63
C PHE A 71 3.45 -4.43 -9.57
N TYR A 72 3.68 -5.34 -8.62
CA TYR A 72 2.77 -5.56 -7.51
C TYR A 72 2.62 -4.30 -6.65
N VAL A 73 3.73 -3.69 -6.24
CA VAL A 73 3.72 -2.48 -5.39
C VAL A 73 3.06 -1.31 -6.12
N ILE A 74 3.46 -1.05 -7.37
CA ILE A 74 2.90 0.06 -8.17
C ILE A 74 1.42 -0.16 -8.49
N GLY A 75 0.99 -1.39 -8.67
CA GLY A 75 -0.41 -1.71 -8.93
C GLY A 75 -1.25 -1.69 -7.65
N VAL A 76 -0.83 -2.40 -6.61
CA VAL A 76 -1.65 -2.54 -5.38
C VAL A 76 -1.71 -1.24 -4.58
N VAL A 77 -0.55 -0.62 -4.27
CA VAL A 77 -0.52 0.50 -3.32
C VAL A 77 -1.34 1.71 -3.78
N PRO A 78 -1.18 2.24 -5.02
CA PRO A 78 -1.98 3.38 -5.45
C PRO A 78 -3.46 3.06 -5.61
N LEU A 79 -3.79 1.89 -6.21
CA LEU A 79 -5.19 1.51 -6.45
C LEU A 79 -5.93 1.25 -5.14
N GLN A 80 -5.31 0.54 -4.20
CA GLN A 80 -5.87 0.28 -2.87
C GLN A 80 -6.08 1.57 -2.10
N THR A 81 -5.08 2.47 -2.11
CA THR A 81 -5.16 3.76 -1.43
C THR A 81 -6.26 4.63 -2.04
N ALA A 82 -6.33 4.70 -3.37
CA ALA A 82 -7.37 5.45 -4.07
C ALA A 82 -8.77 4.90 -3.79
N LEU A 83 -8.94 3.56 -3.85
CA LEU A 83 -10.21 2.91 -3.55
C LEU A 83 -10.62 3.14 -2.09
N ALA A 84 -9.72 2.93 -1.14
CA ALA A 84 -9.99 3.14 0.28
C ALA A 84 -10.37 4.58 0.61
N LEU A 85 -9.65 5.56 0.03
CA LEU A 85 -9.96 6.97 0.20
C LEU A 85 -11.31 7.33 -0.44
N MET A 86 -11.59 6.83 -1.64
CA MET A 86 -12.87 7.03 -2.32
C MET A 86 -14.03 6.50 -1.47
N LEU A 87 -13.89 5.28 -0.93
CA LEU A 87 -14.90 4.67 -0.04
C LEU A 87 -15.04 5.48 1.27
N ALA A 88 -13.95 5.94 1.87
CA ALA A 88 -13.98 6.76 3.07
C ALA A 88 -14.72 8.09 2.85
N VAL A 89 -14.42 8.79 1.76
CA VAL A 89 -15.10 10.03 1.37
C VAL A 89 -16.57 9.78 1.11
N LEU A 90 -16.92 8.69 0.40
CA LEU A 90 -18.31 8.32 0.12
C LEU A 90 -19.10 8.09 1.41
N VAL A 91 -18.55 7.29 2.33
CA VAL A 91 -19.19 6.94 3.61
C VAL A 91 -19.23 8.14 4.59
N ASN A 92 -18.32 9.11 4.44
CA ASN A 92 -18.31 10.33 5.24
C ASN A 92 -19.39 11.35 4.82
N GLN A 93 -20.03 11.21 3.64
CA GLN A 93 -21.04 12.17 3.15
C GLN A 93 -22.24 12.27 4.09
N LYS A 94 -22.65 13.50 4.44
CA LYS A 94 -23.76 13.76 5.40
C LYS A 94 -25.12 13.27 4.88
N PHE A 95 -25.35 13.22 3.57
CA PHE A 95 -26.61 12.77 2.97
C PHE A 95 -26.77 11.26 2.83
N LEU A 96 -25.70 10.47 3.02
CA LEU A 96 -25.75 9.02 2.87
C LEU A 96 -26.60 8.39 3.99
N ARG A 97 -27.76 7.84 3.65
CA ARG A 97 -28.58 7.06 4.56
C ARG A 97 -27.98 5.64 4.69
N GLY A 98 -27.95 5.09 5.92
CA GLY A 98 -27.42 3.74 6.16
C GLY A 98 -25.88 3.67 6.21
N ARG A 99 -25.19 4.71 6.63
CA ARG A 99 -23.71 4.76 6.76
C ARG A 99 -23.12 3.56 7.48
N THR A 100 -23.77 3.12 8.57
CA THR A 100 -23.32 1.96 9.35
C THR A 100 -23.31 0.70 8.51
N PHE A 101 -24.37 0.48 7.71
CA PHE A 101 -24.45 -0.65 6.79
C PHE A 101 -23.29 -0.62 5.77
N PHE A 102 -23.05 0.52 5.12
CA PHE A 102 -21.96 0.63 4.14
C PHE A 102 -20.58 0.47 4.78
N ARG A 103 -20.34 1.01 5.99
CA ARG A 103 -19.10 0.77 6.75
C ARG A 103 -18.87 -0.72 6.98
N THR A 104 -19.90 -1.41 7.47
CA THR A 104 -19.81 -2.86 7.72
C THR A 104 -19.63 -3.64 6.44
N ALA A 105 -20.38 -3.33 5.38
CA ALA A 105 -20.30 -4.03 4.10
C ALA A 105 -18.93 -3.90 3.44
N PHE A 106 -18.34 -2.70 3.43
CA PHE A 106 -17.02 -2.48 2.85
C PHE A 106 -15.87 -3.01 3.74
N TYR A 107 -16.07 -3.08 5.05
CA TYR A 107 -15.09 -3.65 5.96
C TYR A 107 -15.19 -5.19 6.06
N PHE A 108 -16.34 -5.76 5.76
CA PHE A 108 -16.60 -7.20 5.89
C PHE A 108 -15.52 -8.09 5.23
N PRO A 109 -15.05 -7.80 3.99
CA PRO A 109 -14.01 -8.61 3.36
C PRO A 109 -12.71 -8.71 4.15
N SER A 110 -12.36 -7.68 4.91
CA SER A 110 -11.11 -7.66 5.69
C SER A 110 -11.16 -8.48 6.98
N VAL A 111 -12.35 -8.88 7.42
CA VAL A 111 -12.55 -9.71 8.64
C VAL A 111 -12.70 -11.19 8.32
N VAL A 112 -13.05 -11.51 7.09
CA VAL A 112 -13.23 -12.91 6.65
C VAL A 112 -11.86 -13.60 6.55
N SER A 113 -11.83 -14.89 6.86
CA SER A 113 -10.62 -15.71 6.70
C SER A 113 -10.05 -15.58 5.28
N SER A 114 -8.74 -15.31 5.20
CA SER A 114 -8.03 -15.20 3.92
C SER A 114 -8.16 -16.47 3.06
N VAL A 115 -8.19 -17.64 3.68
CA VAL A 115 -8.39 -18.92 2.98
C VAL A 115 -9.78 -18.97 2.34
N ALA A 116 -10.83 -18.61 3.08
CA ALA A 116 -12.20 -18.61 2.57
C ALA A 116 -12.35 -17.64 1.39
N ILE A 117 -11.80 -16.43 1.50
CA ILE A 117 -11.82 -15.45 0.42
C ILE A 117 -11.05 -15.96 -0.81
N THR A 118 -9.88 -16.54 -0.61
CA THR A 118 -9.10 -17.10 -1.73
C THR A 118 -9.86 -18.19 -2.46
N LEU A 119 -10.53 -19.08 -1.75
CA LEU A 119 -11.38 -20.13 -2.37
C LEU A 119 -12.53 -19.53 -3.16
N VAL A 120 -13.21 -18.51 -2.62
CA VAL A 120 -14.28 -17.79 -3.34
C VAL A 120 -13.73 -17.14 -4.62
N PHE A 121 -12.58 -16.48 -4.55
CA PHE A 121 -11.94 -15.88 -5.73
C PHE A 121 -11.53 -16.93 -6.77
N LEU A 122 -10.91 -18.04 -6.34
CA LEU A 122 -10.57 -19.14 -7.23
C LEU A 122 -11.80 -19.66 -7.98
N PHE A 123 -12.95 -19.78 -7.30
CA PHE A 123 -14.20 -20.22 -7.90
C PHE A 123 -14.81 -19.19 -8.84
N LEU A 124 -14.85 -17.90 -8.43
CA LEU A 124 -15.40 -16.81 -9.25
C LEU A 124 -14.59 -16.58 -10.53
N PHE A 125 -13.26 -16.66 -10.44
CA PHE A 125 -12.32 -16.41 -11.53
C PHE A 125 -11.86 -17.70 -12.23
N ALA A 126 -12.49 -18.84 -11.98
CA ALA A 126 -12.27 -20.05 -12.77
C ALA A 126 -12.66 -19.82 -14.25
N GLY A 127 -12.13 -20.61 -15.16
CA GLY A 127 -12.45 -20.50 -16.59
C GLY A 127 -13.95 -20.57 -16.90
N SER A 128 -14.71 -21.37 -16.12
CA SER A 128 -16.18 -21.47 -16.16
C SER A 128 -16.87 -20.67 -15.05
N GLY A 129 -16.14 -19.79 -14.35
CA GLY A 129 -16.65 -19.06 -13.21
C GLY A 129 -17.56 -17.88 -13.58
N ALA A 130 -18.17 -17.27 -12.55
CA ALA A 130 -19.13 -16.18 -12.73
C ALA A 130 -18.54 -14.95 -13.44
N VAL A 131 -17.26 -14.66 -13.26
CA VAL A 131 -16.58 -13.52 -13.91
C VAL A 131 -16.55 -13.73 -15.43
N ASN A 132 -16.15 -14.91 -15.90
CA ASN A 132 -16.14 -15.24 -17.32
C ASN A 132 -17.55 -15.36 -17.87
N GLY A 133 -18.53 -15.84 -17.08
CA GLY A 133 -19.94 -15.82 -17.45
C GLY A 133 -20.45 -14.40 -17.69
N ALA A 134 -20.12 -13.46 -16.82
CA ALA A 134 -20.49 -12.05 -17.00
C ALA A 134 -19.78 -11.39 -18.20
N LEU A 135 -18.52 -11.72 -18.45
CA LEU A 135 -17.77 -11.24 -19.62
C LEU A 135 -18.36 -11.76 -20.93
N ALA A 136 -18.80 -13.02 -20.95
CA ALA A 136 -19.45 -13.62 -22.12
C ALA A 136 -20.74 -12.90 -22.53
N TRP A 137 -21.49 -12.31 -21.58
CA TRP A 137 -22.68 -11.49 -21.91
C TRP A 137 -22.34 -10.24 -22.71
N VAL A 138 -21.13 -9.71 -22.56
CA VAL A 138 -20.61 -8.55 -23.31
C VAL A 138 -19.82 -8.99 -24.54
N GLY A 139 -19.81 -10.30 -24.87
CA GLY A 139 -19.08 -10.85 -26.02
C GLY A 139 -17.56 -11.01 -25.80
N ILE A 140 -17.09 -10.94 -24.56
CA ILE A 140 -15.67 -11.06 -24.23
C ILE A 140 -15.38 -12.47 -23.69
N ASN A 141 -14.47 -13.19 -24.34
CA ASN A 141 -13.96 -14.46 -23.83
C ASN A 141 -12.89 -14.21 -22.76
N GLY A 142 -13.24 -14.42 -21.50
CA GLY A 142 -12.33 -14.22 -20.38
C GLY A 142 -11.21 -15.29 -20.36
N PRO A 143 -10.03 -14.93 -19.82
CA PRO A 143 -8.90 -15.86 -19.68
C PRO A 143 -9.11 -16.84 -18.54
N ASN A 144 -8.20 -17.82 -18.43
CA ASN A 144 -8.06 -18.59 -17.20
C ASN A 144 -7.23 -17.76 -16.20
N TRP A 145 -7.90 -16.97 -15.39
CA TRP A 145 -7.32 -15.87 -14.61
C TRP A 145 -6.09 -16.28 -13.77
N PHE A 146 -6.13 -17.44 -13.10
CA PHE A 146 -5.01 -17.85 -12.23
C PHE A 146 -3.94 -18.69 -12.93
N ALA A 147 -4.20 -19.16 -14.15
CA ALA A 147 -3.25 -19.96 -14.92
C ALA A 147 -2.66 -19.24 -16.13
N ASP A 148 -3.06 -17.99 -16.41
CA ASP A 148 -2.59 -17.22 -17.56
C ASP A 148 -1.33 -16.41 -17.22
N PRO A 149 -0.15 -16.79 -17.75
CA PRO A 149 1.10 -16.10 -17.49
C PRO A 149 1.32 -14.87 -18.38
N ARG A 150 0.41 -14.60 -19.33
CA ARG A 150 0.54 -13.46 -20.26
C ARG A 150 0.43 -12.14 -19.52
N GLY A 151 1.18 -11.14 -19.98
CA GLY A 151 1.15 -9.82 -19.36
C GLY A 151 -0.04 -8.98 -19.82
N LEU A 152 -0.62 -8.21 -18.91
CA LEU A 152 -1.75 -7.34 -19.23
C LEU A 152 -1.41 -6.28 -20.28
N ILE A 153 -0.20 -5.71 -20.24
CA ILE A 153 0.20 -4.68 -21.19
C ILE A 153 0.39 -5.32 -22.58
N HIS A 154 0.93 -6.54 -22.65
CA HIS A 154 1.03 -7.27 -23.92
C HIS A 154 -0.35 -7.56 -24.51
N LEU A 155 -1.29 -8.05 -23.70
CA LEU A 155 -2.65 -8.30 -24.14
C LEU A 155 -3.37 -7.04 -24.58
N ALA A 156 -3.21 -5.93 -23.86
CA ALA A 156 -3.79 -4.66 -24.24
C ALA A 156 -3.19 -4.14 -25.56
N GLY A 157 -1.86 -4.22 -25.73
CA GLY A 157 -1.19 -3.79 -26.96
C GLY A 157 -1.53 -4.65 -28.19
N ASP A 158 -1.74 -5.95 -28.00
CA ASP A 158 -2.21 -6.86 -29.04
C ASP A 158 -3.65 -6.53 -29.45
N TRP A 159 -4.52 -6.28 -28.46
CA TRP A 159 -5.93 -5.91 -28.68
C TRP A 159 -6.08 -4.58 -29.44
N ILE A 160 -5.24 -3.57 -29.16
CA ILE A 160 -5.25 -2.28 -29.89
C ILE A 160 -4.39 -2.29 -31.15
N GLY A 161 -3.75 -3.42 -31.50
CA GLY A 161 -2.97 -3.59 -32.72
C GLY A 161 -1.59 -2.91 -32.73
N VAL A 162 -1.05 -2.57 -31.55
CA VAL A 162 0.30 -1.95 -31.45
C VAL A 162 1.40 -2.98 -31.68
N TRP A 163 1.20 -4.22 -31.26
CA TRP A 163 2.10 -5.36 -31.49
C TRP A 163 1.34 -6.67 -31.51
N ASN A 164 2.01 -7.73 -31.97
CA ASN A 164 1.50 -9.08 -31.92
C ASN A 164 2.24 -9.86 -30.81
N ILE A 165 1.51 -10.48 -29.88
CA ILE A 165 2.12 -11.28 -28.81
C ILE A 165 2.88 -12.49 -29.36
N ASN A 166 2.42 -13.07 -30.49
CA ASN A 166 3.05 -14.24 -31.09
C ASN A 166 4.26 -13.88 -31.96
N ASP A 167 4.39 -12.60 -32.38
CA ASP A 167 5.51 -12.09 -33.18
C ASP A 167 5.97 -10.74 -32.58
N PRO A 168 6.69 -10.78 -31.46
CA PRO A 168 7.10 -9.56 -30.75
C PRO A 168 8.16 -8.80 -31.53
N PRO A 169 8.17 -7.46 -31.48
CA PRO A 169 9.16 -6.64 -32.18
C PRO A 169 10.60 -7.01 -31.82
N SER A 170 11.44 -7.26 -32.79
CA SER A 170 12.85 -7.69 -32.59
C SER A 170 13.69 -6.70 -31.80
N VAL A 171 13.39 -5.41 -31.89
CA VAL A 171 14.04 -4.35 -31.08
C VAL A 171 13.78 -4.54 -29.59
N LEU A 172 12.56 -4.93 -29.21
CA LEU A 172 12.20 -5.13 -27.80
C LEU A 172 12.71 -6.46 -27.23
N THR A 173 12.81 -7.48 -28.05
CA THR A 173 13.35 -8.79 -27.65
C THR A 173 14.88 -8.82 -27.67
N GLY A 174 15.51 -8.07 -28.55
CA GLY A 174 16.98 -8.01 -28.69
C GLY A 174 17.66 -7.15 -27.65
N THR A 175 17.00 -6.07 -27.20
CA THR A 175 17.58 -5.18 -26.18
C THR A 175 17.33 -5.75 -24.78
N ARG A 176 18.42 -6.01 -24.04
CA ARG A 176 18.36 -6.57 -22.68
C ARG A 176 18.77 -5.53 -21.63
N LEU A 177 17.95 -5.36 -20.62
CA LEU A 177 18.24 -4.57 -19.44
C LEU A 177 18.25 -5.50 -18.23
N VAL A 178 19.40 -5.56 -17.53
CA VAL A 178 19.56 -6.38 -16.32
C VAL A 178 19.12 -7.85 -16.52
N ASN A 179 19.57 -8.46 -17.64
CA ASN A 179 19.31 -9.86 -18.01
C ASN A 179 17.87 -10.20 -18.47
N LEU A 180 16.94 -9.26 -18.43
CA LEU A 180 15.61 -9.39 -19.03
C LEU A 180 15.53 -8.56 -20.31
N SER A 181 14.78 -9.03 -21.31
CA SER A 181 14.51 -8.25 -22.52
C SER A 181 13.61 -7.05 -22.18
N LEU A 182 13.66 -5.99 -23.00
CA LEU A 182 12.69 -4.89 -22.86
C LEU A 182 11.26 -5.37 -23.02
N TRP A 183 11.05 -6.40 -23.86
CA TRP A 183 9.77 -7.06 -24.02
C TRP A 183 9.26 -7.61 -22.67
N GLU A 184 10.12 -8.29 -21.91
CA GLU A 184 9.76 -8.81 -20.59
C GLU A 184 9.51 -7.69 -19.58
N TRP A 185 10.22 -6.57 -19.65
CA TRP A 185 9.97 -5.41 -18.77
C TRP A 185 8.62 -4.74 -19.08
N ILE A 186 8.26 -4.60 -20.34
CA ILE A 186 6.99 -3.98 -20.77
C ILE A 186 5.79 -4.91 -20.53
N LYS A 187 6.01 -6.21 -20.33
CA LYS A 187 4.95 -7.21 -20.13
C LYS A 187 3.86 -6.76 -19.13
N GLY A 188 4.24 -5.99 -18.12
CA GLY A 188 3.37 -5.64 -17.00
C GLY A 188 3.11 -6.82 -16.07
N PRO A 189 2.15 -6.69 -15.13
CA PRO A 189 1.72 -7.82 -14.31
C PRO A 189 1.05 -8.88 -15.18
N SER A 190 1.26 -10.17 -14.86
CA SER A 190 0.53 -11.24 -15.53
C SER A 190 -0.97 -11.19 -15.18
N VAL A 191 -1.79 -11.83 -16.01
CA VAL A 191 -3.23 -11.96 -15.73
C VAL A 191 -3.43 -12.61 -14.36
N ALA A 192 -2.69 -13.68 -14.05
CA ALA A 192 -2.74 -14.35 -12.75
C ALA A 192 -2.37 -13.41 -11.60
N MET A 193 -1.29 -12.64 -11.75
CA MET A 193 -0.87 -11.66 -10.75
C MET A 193 -1.92 -10.58 -10.55
N SER A 194 -2.57 -10.14 -11.62
CA SER A 194 -3.62 -9.10 -11.57
C SER A 194 -4.88 -9.57 -10.84
N ALA A 195 -5.24 -10.85 -10.98
CA ALA A 195 -6.33 -11.44 -10.21
C ALA A 195 -6.00 -11.47 -8.70
N ILE A 196 -4.75 -11.82 -8.34
CA ILE A 196 -4.27 -11.78 -6.95
C ILE A 196 -4.25 -10.33 -6.43
N MET A 197 -3.76 -9.37 -7.23
CA MET A 197 -3.75 -7.96 -6.85
C MET A 197 -5.16 -7.44 -6.60
N LEU A 198 -6.13 -7.79 -7.45
CA LEU A 198 -7.53 -7.42 -7.27
C LEU A 198 -8.11 -7.97 -5.97
N GLN A 199 -7.82 -9.24 -5.66
CA GLN A 199 -8.23 -9.87 -4.40
C GLN A 199 -7.67 -9.11 -3.20
N VAL A 200 -6.36 -8.80 -3.21
CA VAL A 200 -5.71 -8.08 -2.10
C VAL A 200 -6.27 -6.67 -1.95
N ILE A 201 -6.44 -5.93 -3.05
CA ILE A 201 -7.03 -4.58 -3.03
C ILE A 201 -8.43 -4.62 -2.41
N TRP A 202 -9.27 -5.56 -2.84
CA TRP A 202 -10.63 -5.66 -2.35
C TRP A 202 -10.70 -6.03 -0.86
N THR A 203 -9.88 -7.00 -0.42
CA THR A 203 -9.88 -7.45 0.99
C THR A 203 -9.32 -6.42 1.95
N THR A 204 -8.34 -5.63 1.53
CA THR A 204 -7.66 -4.68 2.42
C THR A 204 -8.22 -3.26 2.35
N ALA A 205 -8.94 -2.91 1.28
CA ALA A 205 -9.51 -1.57 1.09
C ALA A 205 -10.42 -1.15 2.24
N GLY A 206 -11.18 -2.08 2.83
CA GLY A 206 -12.06 -1.80 3.96
C GLY A 206 -11.32 -1.33 5.22
N THR A 207 -10.20 -1.95 5.54
CA THR A 207 -9.35 -1.55 6.68
C THR A 207 -8.77 -0.15 6.46
N PHE A 208 -8.20 0.11 5.28
CA PHE A 208 -7.67 1.44 4.95
C PHE A 208 -8.76 2.50 4.84
N MET A 209 -9.97 2.13 4.37
CA MET A 209 -11.14 3.01 4.38
C MET A 209 -11.46 3.49 5.80
N LEU A 210 -11.45 2.60 6.80
CA LEU A 210 -11.71 2.99 8.19
C LEU A 210 -10.62 3.93 8.74
N MET A 211 -9.35 3.69 8.40
CA MET A 211 -8.25 4.58 8.77
C MET A 211 -8.42 5.98 8.17
N PHE A 212 -8.72 6.07 6.87
CA PHE A 212 -9.01 7.34 6.22
C PHE A 212 -10.28 8.00 6.75
N LEU A 213 -11.31 7.22 7.05
CA LEU A 213 -12.56 7.74 7.61
C LEU A 213 -12.33 8.36 8.99
N ALA A 214 -11.53 7.74 9.85
CA ALA A 214 -11.15 8.31 11.15
C ALA A 214 -10.40 9.64 10.96
N ALA A 215 -9.42 9.67 10.06
CA ALA A 215 -8.67 10.88 9.77
C ALA A 215 -9.53 12.01 9.14
N LEU A 216 -10.52 11.66 8.32
CA LEU A 216 -11.49 12.63 7.77
C LEU A 216 -12.41 13.20 8.84
N GLN A 217 -12.77 12.41 9.86
CA GLN A 217 -13.61 12.85 10.98
C GLN A 217 -12.86 13.70 12.00
N ASP A 218 -11.53 13.62 12.00
CA ASP A 218 -10.65 14.43 12.86
C ASP A 218 -10.38 15.83 12.29
N LEU A 219 -10.86 16.13 11.07
CA LEU A 219 -10.76 17.45 10.45
C LEU A 219 -11.70 18.46 11.16
N PRO A 220 -11.16 19.56 11.71
CA PRO A 220 -11.97 20.58 12.36
C PRO A 220 -13.00 21.19 11.39
N VAL A 221 -14.25 21.29 11.82
CA VAL A 221 -15.36 21.82 11.00
C VAL A 221 -15.09 23.25 10.59
N GLU A 222 -14.44 24.04 11.46
CA GLU A 222 -14.09 25.44 11.26
C GLU A 222 -13.19 25.63 10.03
N VAL A 223 -12.27 24.69 9.77
CA VAL A 223 -11.37 24.75 8.60
C VAL A 223 -12.17 24.53 7.31
N GLU A 224 -13.13 23.59 7.34
CA GLU A 224 -14.00 23.35 6.18
C GLU A 224 -14.96 24.52 5.93
N GLU A 225 -15.49 25.14 6.99
CA GLU A 225 -16.36 26.30 6.90
C GLU A 225 -15.61 27.54 6.40
N ALA A 226 -14.40 27.81 6.92
CA ALA A 226 -13.55 28.90 6.43
C ALA A 226 -13.29 28.78 4.92
N ALA A 227 -12.93 27.58 4.45
CA ALA A 227 -12.72 27.33 3.04
C ALA A 227 -13.99 27.54 2.18
N ARG A 228 -15.20 27.33 2.76
CA ARG A 228 -16.47 27.63 2.08
C ARG A 228 -16.73 29.14 2.00
N VAL A 229 -16.44 29.85 3.08
CA VAL A 229 -16.57 31.31 3.12
C VAL A 229 -15.63 31.99 2.12
N ASP A 230 -14.41 31.41 1.95
CA ASP A 230 -13.43 31.84 0.94
C ASP A 230 -13.84 31.48 -0.50
N GLY A 231 -15.01 30.87 -0.71
CA GLY A 231 -15.54 30.53 -2.03
C GLY A 231 -14.96 29.27 -2.65
N ALA A 232 -14.22 28.44 -1.90
CA ALA A 232 -13.66 27.21 -2.42
C ALA A 232 -14.76 26.19 -2.78
N ASN A 233 -14.73 25.69 -4.03
CA ASN A 233 -15.65 24.64 -4.46
C ASN A 233 -15.26 23.28 -3.84
N ALA A 234 -16.12 22.24 -4.00
CA ALA A 234 -15.91 20.92 -3.40
C ALA A 234 -14.57 20.26 -3.82
N ARG A 235 -14.16 20.43 -5.09
CA ARG A 235 -12.89 19.89 -5.60
C ARG A 235 -11.69 20.61 -4.99
N GLN A 236 -11.75 21.94 -4.87
CA GLN A 236 -10.69 22.74 -4.25
C GLN A 236 -10.56 22.42 -2.76
N ARG A 237 -11.66 22.26 -2.03
CA ARG A 237 -11.63 21.84 -0.62
C ARG A 237 -11.02 20.44 -0.48
N PHE A 238 -11.39 19.50 -1.34
CA PHE A 238 -10.82 18.16 -1.30
C PHE A 238 -9.29 18.15 -1.50
N TRP A 239 -8.79 18.84 -2.53
CA TRP A 239 -7.36 18.83 -2.85
C TRP A 239 -6.52 19.73 -1.94
N ASN A 240 -7.04 20.88 -1.51
CA ASN A 240 -6.27 21.90 -0.78
C ASN A 240 -6.46 21.84 0.74
N VAL A 241 -7.53 21.19 1.22
CA VAL A 241 -7.82 21.07 2.66
C VAL A 241 -7.79 19.60 3.09
N THR A 242 -8.63 18.75 2.48
CA THR A 242 -8.82 17.36 2.91
C THR A 242 -7.55 16.53 2.67
N ILE A 243 -7.01 16.50 1.45
CA ILE A 243 -5.82 15.71 1.12
C ILE A 243 -4.57 16.12 1.93
N PRO A 244 -4.24 17.42 2.08
CA PRO A 244 -3.12 17.82 2.93
C PRO A 244 -3.31 17.44 4.39
N HIS A 245 -4.55 17.46 4.92
CA HIS A 245 -4.84 17.05 6.30
C HIS A 245 -4.61 15.55 6.53
N LEU A 246 -4.86 14.72 5.51
CA LEU A 246 -4.62 13.26 5.59
C LEU A 246 -3.13 12.89 5.53
N ARG A 247 -2.24 13.80 5.15
CA ARG A 247 -0.81 13.52 5.19
C ARG A 247 -0.34 13.44 6.63
N PRO A 248 0.51 12.47 7.00
CA PRO A 248 1.18 12.45 8.28
C PRO A 248 2.17 13.62 8.34
N TRP A 249 1.66 14.81 8.68
CA TRP A 249 2.52 15.95 8.96
C TRP A 249 3.07 15.78 10.37
N PRO A 250 4.35 16.02 10.63
CA PRO A 250 4.81 16.21 11.99
C PRO A 250 3.99 17.38 12.53
N ARG A 251 3.05 17.08 13.42
CA ARG A 251 2.25 18.10 14.11
C ARG A 251 3.25 19.01 14.81
N ARG A 252 3.66 20.09 14.16
CA ARG A 252 4.27 21.20 14.89
C ARG A 252 3.16 21.60 15.86
N PRO A 253 3.40 21.53 17.18
CA PRO A 253 2.35 21.90 18.12
C PRO A 253 2.06 23.38 17.92
N LEU A 254 0.96 23.66 17.18
CA LEU A 254 0.44 25.02 16.99
C LEU A 254 0.18 25.71 18.34
N HIS A 255 0.01 24.90 19.38
CA HIS A 255 -0.18 25.33 20.77
C HIS A 255 1.01 26.07 21.39
N ARG A 256 2.24 25.97 20.84
CA ARG A 256 3.37 26.68 21.46
C ARG A 256 3.37 28.20 21.20
N HIS A 257 2.76 28.64 20.13
CA HIS A 257 2.69 30.09 19.84
C HIS A 257 1.43 30.75 20.42
N LEU A 258 0.26 30.09 20.32
CA LEU A 258 -1.00 30.62 20.86
C LEU A 258 -1.00 30.64 22.40
N GLY A 259 -0.42 29.64 23.08
CA GLY A 259 -0.32 29.63 24.54
C GLY A 259 0.66 30.68 25.12
N ARG A 260 1.69 31.08 24.38
CA ARG A 260 2.60 32.16 24.81
C ARG A 260 1.99 33.53 24.64
N ASP A 261 1.28 33.77 23.54
CA ASP A 261 0.67 35.09 23.30
C ASP A 261 -0.57 35.34 24.16
N VAL A 262 -1.40 34.29 24.41
CA VAL A 262 -2.55 34.40 25.33
C VAL A 262 -2.07 34.52 26.78
N GLY A 263 -1.03 33.78 27.19
CA GLY A 263 -0.46 33.89 28.52
C GLY A 263 0.26 35.23 28.77
N ALA A 264 0.92 35.78 27.75
CA ALA A 264 1.54 37.11 27.83
C ALA A 264 0.48 38.22 27.86
N ARG A 265 -0.57 38.13 27.03
CA ARG A 265 -1.66 39.10 27.02
C ARG A 265 -2.46 39.10 28.33
N ASN A 266 -2.77 37.92 28.87
CA ASN A 266 -3.44 37.83 30.18
C ASN A 266 -2.57 38.39 31.33
N ARG A 267 -1.26 38.20 31.31
CA ARG A 267 -0.37 38.78 32.33
C ARG A 267 -0.28 40.28 32.22
N LEU A 268 -0.31 40.85 31.02
CA LEU A 268 -0.35 42.29 30.83
C LEU A 268 -1.67 42.89 31.31
N VAL A 269 -2.81 42.27 30.99
CA VAL A 269 -4.14 42.73 31.45
C VAL A 269 -4.27 42.61 32.96
N VAL A 270 -3.77 41.53 33.59
CA VAL A 270 -3.77 41.37 35.06
C VAL A 270 -2.82 42.35 35.72
N ALA A 271 -1.67 42.63 35.14
CA ALA A 271 -0.75 43.67 35.67
C ALA A 271 -1.32 45.08 35.55
N GLU A 272 -2.05 45.39 34.47
CA GLU A 272 -2.68 46.68 34.23
C GLU A 272 -3.88 46.88 35.17
N VAL A 273 -4.68 45.82 35.44
CA VAL A 273 -5.82 45.88 36.38
C VAL A 273 -5.32 46.00 37.82
N LEU A 274 -4.28 45.24 38.22
CA LEU A 274 -3.71 45.32 39.56
C LEU A 274 -2.94 46.62 39.80
N GLY A 275 -2.29 47.17 38.78
CA GLY A 275 -1.63 48.45 38.88
C GLY A 275 -2.60 49.64 39.01
N ALA A 276 -3.82 49.52 38.48
CA ALA A 276 -4.86 50.51 38.58
C ALA A 276 -5.56 50.49 39.96
N GLU A 277 -5.60 49.32 40.64
CA GLU A 277 -6.16 49.23 42.00
C GLU A 277 -5.19 49.79 43.07
N VAL A 278 -3.91 49.53 42.93
CA VAL A 278 -2.87 50.02 43.88
C VAL A 278 -2.71 51.53 43.89
N LEU A 279 -3.00 52.19 42.76
CA LEU A 279 -2.94 53.65 42.62
C LEU A 279 -4.26 54.38 43.02
N ARG A 280 -5.32 53.67 43.37
CA ARG A 280 -6.57 54.24 43.89
C ARG A 280 -6.61 54.37 45.40
N ASP A 281 -5.77 53.63 46.12
CA ASP A 281 -5.68 53.61 47.60
C ASP A 281 -4.46 54.36 48.16
N LEU A 282 -3.73 55.10 47.30
CA LEU A 282 -2.75 56.11 47.66
C LEU A 282 -3.24 57.54 47.35
#